data_2a2f3d8a8d746e00cee8f0022b158c6e
#
_entry.id   2a2f3d8a8d746e00cee8f0022b158c6e
#
_cell.length_a   1.000
_cell.length_b   1.000
_cell.length_c   1.000
_cell.angle_alpha   90.00
_cell.angle_beta   90.00
_cell.angle_gamma   90.00
#
_symmetry.space_group_name_H-M   'P 1'
#
loop_
_entity.id
_entity.type
_entity.pdbx_description
1 polymer ?
#
loop_
_entity_poly.entity_id
_entity_poly.type
_entity_poly.pdbx_seq_one_letter_code
_entity_poly.pdbx_strand_id
1 'polypeptide(L)'
;LSSLVLQRLGADITASDHHPLAGEFLLRNSTLNQLPPIHYACCDWALDYPELGRFNLIIGSDLLYERDHPALLAGFIDRHTLADAQVLIVDPRRGHAASFTRAMAQVGYMQSADLRNGHVCADVPFTGRILNYCRHSA
;
A
#
# COMPACT_ATOMS: atom_id res chain seq x y z
N LEU A 1 3.22 -5.80 8.58
CA LEU A 1 4.64 -6.20 8.52
C LEU A 1 5.48 -5.15 7.78
N SER A 2 5.06 -4.69 6.60
CA SER A 2 5.80 -3.70 5.80
C SER A 2 6.15 -2.43 6.60
N SER A 3 5.19 -1.91 7.38
CA SER A 3 5.39 -0.73 8.20
C SER A 3 6.50 -0.90 9.24
N LEU A 4 6.59 -2.08 9.89
CA LEU A 4 7.66 -2.36 10.87
C LEU A 4 9.04 -2.42 10.20
N VAL A 5 9.12 -3.00 8.99
CA VAL A 5 10.38 -3.07 8.24
C VAL A 5 10.84 -1.67 7.84
N LEU A 6 9.94 -0.85 7.31
CA LEU A 6 10.25 0.52 6.89
C LEU A 6 10.65 1.39 8.09
N GLN A 7 9.96 1.26 9.23
CA GLN A 7 10.32 1.95 10.48
C GLN A 7 11.74 1.57 10.92
N ARG A 8 12.10 0.28 10.85
CA ARG A 8 13.45 -0.19 11.18
C ARG A 8 14.52 0.39 10.25
N LEU A 9 14.17 0.66 9.00
CA LEU A 9 15.04 1.31 8.02
C LEU A 9 15.08 2.84 8.17
N GLY A 10 14.36 3.41 9.13
CA GLY A 10 14.36 4.85 9.40
C GLY A 10 13.49 5.68 8.47
N ALA A 11 12.54 5.05 7.76
CA ALA A 11 11.61 5.77 6.91
C ALA A 11 10.55 6.51 7.77
N ASP A 12 10.15 7.71 7.32
CA ASP A 12 9.00 8.41 7.86
C ASP A 12 7.71 7.77 7.33
N ILE A 13 6.93 7.15 8.23
CA ILE A 13 5.82 6.28 7.84
C ILE A 13 4.54 6.66 8.55
N THR A 14 3.45 6.65 7.80
CA THR A 14 2.08 6.53 8.31
C THR A 14 1.50 5.20 7.88
N ALA A 15 1.02 4.40 8.81
CA ALA A 15 0.26 3.18 8.54
C ALA A 15 -1.23 3.47 8.61
N SER A 16 -2.00 2.85 7.73
CA SER A 16 -3.47 2.96 7.76
C SER A 16 -4.15 1.61 7.56
N ASP A 17 -5.30 1.45 8.19
CA ASP A 17 -6.20 0.31 8.05
C ASP A 17 -7.60 0.76 8.49
N HIS A 18 -8.65 0.06 8.05
CA HIS A 18 -10.02 0.34 8.49
C HIS A 18 -10.44 -0.47 9.72
N HIS A 19 -9.70 -1.52 10.05
CA HIS A 19 -10.07 -2.39 11.16
C HIS A 19 -9.78 -1.71 12.52
N PRO A 20 -10.75 -1.68 13.45
CA PRO A 20 -10.62 -0.90 14.70
C PRO A 20 -9.46 -1.35 15.60
N LEU A 21 -9.06 -2.63 15.52
CA LEU A 21 -7.94 -3.16 16.32
C LEU A 21 -6.57 -3.05 15.64
N ALA A 22 -6.49 -2.62 14.38
CA ALA A 22 -5.23 -2.62 13.64
C ALA A 22 -4.19 -1.69 14.28
N GLY A 23 -4.60 -0.52 14.77
CA GLY A 23 -3.71 0.41 15.48
C GLY A 23 -3.13 -0.16 16.77
N GLU A 24 -3.95 -0.84 17.57
CA GLU A 24 -3.49 -1.50 18.81
C GLU A 24 -2.48 -2.62 18.49
N PHE A 25 -2.77 -3.46 17.50
CA PHE A 25 -1.84 -4.50 17.07
C PHE A 25 -0.55 -3.94 16.50
N LEU A 26 -0.61 -2.83 15.76
CA LEU A 26 0.58 -2.15 15.25
C LEU A 26 1.45 -1.66 16.41
N LEU A 27 0.87 -0.98 17.40
CA LEU A 27 1.59 -0.50 18.57
C LEU A 27 2.24 -1.63 19.35
N ARG A 28 1.51 -2.71 19.60
CA ARG A 28 2.02 -3.91 20.27
C ARG A 28 3.19 -4.53 19.49
N ASN A 29 3.06 -4.66 18.18
CA ASN A 29 4.12 -5.21 17.34
C ASN A 29 5.35 -4.29 17.29
N SER A 30 5.19 -2.98 17.26
CA SER A 30 6.30 -2.01 17.36
C SER A 30 7.06 -2.20 18.68
N THR A 31 6.34 -2.30 19.80
CA THR A 31 6.94 -2.53 21.12
C THR A 31 7.71 -3.84 21.19
N LEU A 32 7.11 -4.95 20.73
CA LEU A 32 7.76 -6.26 20.70
C LEU A 32 9.04 -6.27 19.84
N ASN A 33 9.10 -5.44 18.82
CA ASN A 33 10.26 -5.29 17.94
C ASN A 33 11.24 -4.18 18.38
N GLN A 34 11.01 -3.56 19.54
CA GLN A 34 11.82 -2.45 20.07
C GLN A 34 11.93 -1.28 19.09
N LEU A 35 10.85 -1.02 18.34
CA LEU A 35 10.73 0.09 17.43
C LEU A 35 9.94 1.26 18.03
N PRO A 36 10.23 2.50 17.66
CA PRO A 36 9.38 3.63 18.01
C PRO A 36 7.94 3.43 17.53
N PRO A 37 6.94 4.05 18.16
CA PRO A 37 5.57 4.04 17.68
C PRO A 37 5.50 4.55 16.23
N ILE A 38 4.71 3.85 15.39
CA ILE A 38 4.43 4.27 14.02
C ILE A 38 3.16 5.12 14.03
N HIS A 39 3.16 6.23 13.32
CA HIS A 39 1.95 7.02 13.13
C HIS A 39 0.87 6.15 12.45
N TYR A 40 -0.33 6.12 13.05
CA TYR A 40 -1.44 5.29 12.57
C TYR A 40 -2.69 6.11 12.34
N ALA A 41 -3.36 5.88 11.22
CA ALA A 41 -4.66 6.45 10.89
C ALA A 41 -5.67 5.33 10.59
N CYS A 42 -6.84 5.38 11.24
CA CYS A 42 -7.95 4.50 10.91
C CYS A 42 -8.70 5.10 9.72
N CYS A 43 -8.59 4.48 8.54
CA CYS A 43 -9.12 5.01 7.28
C CYS A 43 -9.98 3.99 6.56
N ASP A 44 -11.16 4.43 6.14
CA ASP A 44 -12.00 3.76 5.15
C ASP A 44 -11.71 4.40 3.77
N TRP A 45 -11.40 3.62 2.77
CA TRP A 45 -11.05 4.13 1.43
C TRP A 45 -12.18 4.87 0.73
N ALA A 46 -13.43 4.64 1.14
CA ALA A 46 -14.59 5.34 0.62
C ALA A 46 -14.74 6.79 1.15
N LEU A 47 -14.03 7.11 2.25
CA LEU A 47 -14.13 8.41 2.91
C LEU A 47 -12.93 9.30 2.58
N ASP A 48 -13.05 10.58 2.91
CA ASP A 48 -11.99 11.58 2.71
C ASP A 48 -11.31 11.91 4.05
N TYR A 49 -9.97 11.97 4.05
CA TYR A 49 -9.13 12.24 5.22
C TYR A 49 -8.07 13.30 4.89
N PRO A 50 -8.45 14.57 4.69
CA PRO A 50 -7.52 15.62 4.29
C PRO A 50 -6.35 15.79 5.26
N GLU A 51 -6.56 15.48 6.54
CA GLU A 51 -5.53 15.53 7.59
C GLU A 51 -4.47 14.42 7.47
N LEU A 52 -4.74 13.36 6.71
CA LEU A 52 -3.76 12.30 6.46
C LEU A 52 -2.57 12.79 5.64
N GLY A 53 -2.77 13.82 4.83
CA GLY A 53 -1.73 14.40 3.98
C GLY A 53 -1.48 13.59 2.70
N ARG A 54 -0.31 13.83 2.10
CA ARG A 54 0.10 13.21 0.83
C ARG A 54 1.50 12.63 0.94
N PHE A 55 1.72 11.52 0.23
CA PHE A 55 2.92 10.69 0.31
C PHE A 55 3.57 10.55 -1.07
N ASN A 56 4.90 10.40 -1.07
CA ASN A 56 5.69 10.11 -2.27
C ASN A 56 5.76 8.60 -2.57
N LEU A 57 5.42 7.76 -1.59
CA LEU A 57 5.37 6.31 -1.73
C LEU A 57 4.19 5.73 -0.97
N ILE A 58 3.38 4.93 -1.66
CA ILE A 58 2.33 4.12 -1.02
C ILE A 58 2.66 2.64 -1.24
N ILE A 59 2.63 1.88 -0.15
CA ILE A 59 2.83 0.42 -0.18
C ILE A 59 1.61 -0.27 0.40
N GLY A 60 1.13 -1.29 -0.29
CA GLY A 60 0.04 -2.13 0.17
C GLY A 60 0.31 -3.61 -0.08
N SER A 61 -0.27 -4.46 0.76
CA SER A 61 -0.12 -5.91 0.62
C SER A 61 -1.45 -6.60 0.85
N ASP A 62 -1.85 -7.44 -0.11
CA ASP A 62 -3.08 -8.24 -0.07
C ASP A 62 -4.36 -7.40 0.12
N LEU A 63 -4.48 -6.29 -0.61
CA LEU A 63 -5.58 -5.33 -0.49
C LEU A 63 -6.73 -5.57 -1.49
N LEU A 64 -6.53 -6.37 -2.54
CA LEU A 64 -7.45 -6.53 -3.67
C LEU A 64 -8.28 -7.81 -3.56
N TYR A 65 -9.00 -8.01 -2.45
CA TYR A 65 -9.77 -9.24 -2.19
C TYR A 65 -11.29 -9.08 -2.34
N GLU A 66 -11.82 -7.86 -2.39
CA GLU A 66 -13.23 -7.56 -2.65
C GLU A 66 -13.43 -6.96 -4.05
N ARG A 67 -14.65 -7.04 -4.58
CA ARG A 67 -14.97 -6.60 -5.95
C ARG A 67 -14.83 -5.09 -6.16
N ASP A 68 -15.12 -4.30 -5.15
CA ASP A 68 -15.11 -2.83 -5.16
C ASP A 68 -13.77 -2.23 -4.70
N HIS A 69 -12.92 -3.01 -4.05
CA HIS A 69 -11.60 -2.57 -3.59
C HIS A 69 -10.75 -1.89 -4.67
N PRO A 70 -10.71 -2.37 -5.94
CA PRO A 70 -9.93 -1.71 -6.98
C PRO A 70 -10.25 -0.23 -7.17
N ALA A 71 -11.54 0.12 -7.23
CA ALA A 71 -11.96 1.50 -7.45
C ALA A 71 -11.77 2.37 -6.19
N LEU A 72 -12.14 1.84 -5.02
CA LEU A 72 -12.00 2.53 -3.74
C LEU A 72 -10.54 2.83 -3.43
N LEU A 73 -9.67 1.82 -3.57
CA LEU A 73 -8.24 1.97 -3.30
C LEU A 73 -7.58 2.94 -4.29
N ALA A 74 -7.90 2.89 -5.58
CA ALA A 74 -7.35 3.83 -6.56
C ALA A 74 -7.74 5.28 -6.25
N GLY A 75 -9.00 5.53 -5.88
CA GLY A 75 -9.46 6.85 -5.45
C GLY A 75 -8.79 7.34 -4.17
N PHE A 76 -8.60 6.45 -3.19
CA PHE A 76 -7.88 6.76 -1.96
C PHE A 76 -6.41 7.11 -2.24
N ILE A 77 -5.73 6.32 -3.06
CA ILE A 77 -4.36 6.58 -3.49
C ILE A 77 -4.24 7.95 -4.16
N ASP A 78 -5.15 8.29 -5.09
CA ASP A 78 -5.12 9.57 -5.80
C ASP A 78 -5.21 10.78 -4.86
N ARG A 79 -6.05 10.69 -3.83
CA ARG A 79 -6.20 11.76 -2.82
C ARG A 79 -4.95 11.95 -1.96
N HIS A 80 -4.20 10.88 -1.71
CA HIS A 80 -3.11 10.84 -0.73
C HIS A 80 -1.71 10.69 -1.35
N THR A 81 -1.54 11.02 -2.63
CA THR A 81 -0.23 10.99 -3.30
C THR A 81 0.23 12.36 -3.77
N LEU A 82 1.54 12.55 -3.76
CA LEU A 82 2.22 13.65 -4.43
C LEU A 82 2.25 13.41 -5.95
N ALA A 83 2.61 14.43 -6.73
CA ALA A 83 2.57 14.37 -8.19
C ALA A 83 3.49 13.31 -8.80
N ASP A 84 4.63 13.05 -8.17
CA ASP A 84 5.67 12.09 -8.57
C ASP A 84 5.67 10.80 -7.75
N ALA A 85 4.55 10.51 -7.09
CA ALA A 85 4.46 9.37 -6.19
C ALA A 85 4.56 8.03 -6.91
N GLN A 86 5.14 7.06 -6.21
CA GLN A 86 5.18 5.65 -6.56
C GLN A 86 4.18 4.85 -5.71
N VAL A 87 3.56 3.84 -6.31
CA VAL A 87 2.63 2.94 -5.63
C VAL A 87 3.04 1.50 -5.85
N LEU A 88 3.25 0.75 -4.78
CA LEU A 88 3.66 -0.65 -4.79
C LEU A 88 2.58 -1.51 -4.11
N ILE A 89 1.93 -2.38 -4.86
CA ILE A 89 0.93 -3.30 -4.32
C ILE A 89 1.38 -4.75 -4.49
N VAL A 90 1.54 -5.45 -3.38
CA VAL A 90 1.78 -6.90 -3.38
C VAL A 90 0.44 -7.63 -3.47
N ASP A 91 0.21 -8.33 -4.59
CA ASP A 91 -1.02 -9.08 -4.86
C ASP A 91 -0.73 -10.58 -4.90
N PRO A 92 -1.29 -11.39 -3.99
CA PRO A 92 -1.18 -12.85 -4.00
C PRO A 92 -2.07 -13.51 -5.06
N ARG A 93 -2.48 -12.77 -6.10
CA ARG A 93 -3.34 -13.19 -7.21
C ARG A 93 -4.80 -13.45 -6.81
N ARG A 94 -5.41 -12.52 -6.11
CA ARG A 94 -6.84 -12.52 -5.75
C ARG A 94 -7.78 -12.33 -6.95
N GLY A 95 -7.26 -12.07 -8.16
CA GLY A 95 -8.07 -11.93 -9.38
C GLY A 95 -8.46 -10.50 -9.75
N HIS A 96 -8.25 -9.51 -8.88
CA HIS A 96 -8.70 -8.12 -9.10
C HIS A 96 -7.63 -7.17 -9.64
N ALA A 97 -6.40 -7.63 -9.87
CA ALA A 97 -5.30 -6.75 -10.31
C ALA A 97 -5.56 -6.05 -11.65
N ALA A 98 -6.18 -6.73 -12.62
CA ALA A 98 -6.52 -6.10 -13.90
C ALA A 98 -7.55 -4.96 -13.75
N SER A 99 -8.52 -5.13 -12.84
CA SER A 99 -9.49 -4.08 -12.50
C SER A 99 -8.81 -2.92 -11.78
N PHE A 100 -7.88 -3.21 -10.89
CA PHE A 100 -7.08 -2.20 -10.20
C PHE A 100 -6.19 -1.42 -11.16
N THR A 101 -5.50 -2.08 -12.09
CA THR A 101 -4.69 -1.40 -13.12
C THR A 101 -5.54 -0.43 -13.97
N ARG A 102 -6.77 -0.84 -14.34
CA ARG A 102 -7.69 0.07 -15.05
C ARG A 102 -8.11 1.27 -14.18
N ALA A 103 -8.41 1.04 -12.91
CA ALA A 103 -8.79 2.11 -11.99
C ALA A 103 -7.62 3.10 -11.75
N MET A 104 -6.40 2.59 -11.60
CA MET A 104 -5.19 3.41 -11.49
C MET A 104 -4.94 4.25 -12.74
N ALA A 105 -5.17 3.68 -13.93
CA ALA A 105 -5.05 4.43 -15.20
C ALA A 105 -6.06 5.58 -15.29
N GLN A 106 -7.27 5.42 -14.77
CA GLN A 106 -8.30 6.47 -14.73
C GLN A 106 -7.89 7.67 -13.85
N VAL A 107 -7.06 7.44 -12.83
CA VAL A 107 -6.53 8.49 -11.95
C VAL A 107 -5.08 8.90 -12.31
N GLY A 108 -4.64 8.58 -13.54
CA GLY A 108 -3.40 9.10 -14.13
C GLY A 108 -2.14 8.31 -13.79
N TYR A 109 -2.26 7.07 -13.31
CA TYR A 109 -1.11 6.20 -13.07
C TYR A 109 -0.89 5.23 -14.22
N MET A 110 0.37 5.00 -14.55
CA MET A 110 0.78 3.93 -15.47
C MET A 110 1.48 2.82 -14.70
N GLN A 111 1.14 1.58 -15.04
CA GLN A 111 1.85 0.43 -14.52
C GLN A 111 3.24 0.38 -15.17
N SER A 112 4.29 0.49 -14.35
CA SER A 112 5.65 0.17 -14.78
C SER A 112 5.83 -1.36 -14.81
N ALA A 113 6.91 -1.84 -15.45
CA ALA A 113 7.16 -3.27 -15.58
C ALA A 113 7.01 -4.00 -14.24
N ASP A 114 6.32 -5.15 -14.25
CA ASP A 114 6.23 -6.03 -13.09
C ASP A 114 7.64 -6.27 -12.52
N LEU A 115 7.86 -5.84 -11.30
CA LEU A 115 9.04 -6.24 -10.56
C LEU A 115 8.88 -7.73 -10.23
N ARG A 116 9.18 -8.56 -11.22
CA ARG A 116 9.18 -10.01 -11.03
C ARG A 116 10.39 -10.39 -10.21
N ASN A 117 10.12 -10.94 -9.05
CA ASN A 117 10.99 -11.87 -8.37
C ASN A 117 12.34 -11.34 -7.89
N GLY A 118 12.33 -10.62 -6.79
CA GLY A 118 13.37 -10.86 -5.81
C GLY A 118 13.22 -12.30 -5.33
N HIS A 119 14.30 -13.05 -5.25
CA HIS A 119 14.32 -14.32 -4.51
C HIS A 119 13.80 -14.05 -3.11
N VAL A 120 12.57 -14.46 -2.83
CA VAL A 120 12.09 -14.47 -1.46
C VAL A 120 12.92 -15.52 -0.73
N CYS A 121 13.55 -15.10 0.33
CA CYS A 121 14.37 -15.92 1.19
C CYS A 121 13.49 -17.02 1.83
N ALA A 122 13.28 -18.13 1.16
CA ALA A 122 12.77 -19.40 1.65
C ALA A 122 12.61 -20.39 0.48
N ASP A 123 12.69 -21.65 0.77
CA ASP A 123 12.55 -22.76 -0.18
C ASP A 123 11.16 -22.91 -0.84
N VAL A 124 10.27 -21.91 -0.65
CA VAL A 124 8.93 -21.88 -1.24
C VAL A 124 8.83 -20.72 -2.22
N PRO A 125 8.57 -20.95 -3.51
CA PRO A 125 8.43 -19.89 -4.49
C PRO A 125 7.21 -19.01 -4.17
N PHE A 126 7.41 -17.70 -4.08
CA PHE A 126 6.33 -16.73 -3.99
C PHE A 126 5.56 -16.69 -5.33
N THR A 127 4.28 -17.02 -5.31
CA THR A 127 3.42 -17.07 -6.50
C THR A 127 2.69 -15.75 -6.79
N GLY A 128 2.81 -14.75 -5.92
CA GLY A 128 2.23 -13.43 -6.09
C GLY A 128 2.95 -12.56 -7.11
N ARG A 129 2.58 -11.30 -7.15
CA ARG A 129 3.20 -10.28 -8.00
C ARG A 129 3.30 -8.96 -7.25
N ILE A 130 4.22 -8.11 -7.67
CA ILE A 130 4.32 -6.73 -7.21
C ILE A 130 3.85 -5.85 -8.36
N LEU A 131 2.74 -5.16 -8.16
CA LEU A 131 2.20 -4.17 -9.08
C LEU A 131 2.86 -2.83 -8.73
N ASN A 132 3.57 -2.26 -9.68
CA ASN A 132 4.27 -0.98 -9.52
C ASN A 132 3.63 0.06 -10.45
N TYR A 133 3.25 1.20 -9.89
CA TYR A 133 2.63 2.30 -10.62
C TYR A 133 3.38 3.59 -10.35
N CYS A 134 3.53 4.40 -11.39
CA CYS A 134 4.08 5.75 -11.31
C CYS A 134 3.11 6.71 -12.01
N ARG A 135 3.02 7.94 -11.51
CA ARG A 135 2.38 9.03 -12.24
C ARG A 135 3.47 9.72 -13.06
N HIS A 136 3.26 9.90 -14.35
CA HIS A 136 4.11 10.76 -15.14
C HIS A 136 3.62 12.20 -15.04
N SER A 137 4.47 13.09 -14.56
CA SER A 137 4.27 14.54 -14.75
C SER A 137 4.30 14.82 -16.26
N ALA A 138 3.23 15.39 -16.77
CA ALA A 138 3.17 15.88 -18.14
C ALA A 138 4.13 17.05 -18.33
#